data_4e680bea0b2f4878078363c111e1805c
#
_entry.id   4e680bea0b2f4878078363c111e1805c
#
_cell.length_a   1.000
_cell.length_b   1.000
_cell.length_c   1.000
_cell.angle_alpha   90.00
_cell.angle_beta   90.00
_cell.angle_gamma   90.00
#
_symmetry.space_group_name_H-M   'P 1'
#
loop_
_entity.id
_entity.type
_entity.pdbx_description
1 polymer ?
#
loop_
_entity_poly.entity_id
_entity_poly.type
_entity_poly.pdbx_seq_one_letter_code
_entity_poly.pdbx_strand_id
1 'polypeptide(L)'
;MLSPALSPALSAAALPRHTPLVTAIRDGLVESVHYGSAIALKADGTTAAAAGAPLAPFYPRSSLKPLQAVAMVRAGLELPADLLALAAASHSGGAKHRQGALRILEQYGLSVSDFENSRDLPYGAGEREEWLRNGGRSTQLTQNCSGKHAAMVATCKINGWPVKGYLDPSHPLQQLVARTVLDLTDEAPLAVSTDGCGTPLFALTLQGMARAFGVIAKAAADDDGGAASQSAEAAVGLAMQGHPDMVAGEGRDVTALMRLLPGSVAKDGFEGVQLVGLPDGAAVAVKISDGGDRARMPATVKLLDALGLDTTPLTSIATAPVLGGGHQVGLLQAADFLPQSSMSIPVNEAL
;
A
#
# COMPACT_ATOMS: atom_id res chain seq x y z
N MET A 1 -22.37 0.30 26.47
CA MET A 1 -21.77 0.79 25.22
C MET A 1 -22.44 2.13 24.90
N LEU A 2 -21.72 3.24 25.02
CA LEU A 2 -22.20 4.53 24.57
C LEU A 2 -22.25 4.49 23.04
N SER A 3 -23.41 4.74 22.45
CA SER A 3 -23.55 4.96 21.00
C SER A 3 -22.61 6.10 20.62
N PRO A 4 -21.68 5.93 19.65
CA PRO A 4 -20.84 7.04 19.24
C PRO A 4 -21.76 8.15 18.75
N ALA A 5 -21.67 9.33 19.37
CA ALA A 5 -22.35 10.51 18.86
C ALA A 5 -21.92 10.69 17.40
N LEU A 6 -22.88 10.74 16.47
CA LEU A 6 -22.60 11.03 15.08
C LEU A 6 -21.89 12.38 15.03
N SER A 7 -20.68 12.41 14.48
CA SER A 7 -20.00 13.67 14.21
C SER A 7 -20.88 14.53 13.29
N PRO A 8 -20.94 15.85 13.51
CA PRO A 8 -21.71 16.71 12.61
C PRO A 8 -21.20 16.56 11.16
N ALA A 9 -22.11 16.62 10.20
CA ALA A 9 -21.76 16.55 8.79
C ALA A 9 -20.75 17.65 8.45
N LEU A 10 -19.66 17.30 7.80
CA LEU A 10 -18.68 18.26 7.33
C LEU A 10 -19.28 19.07 6.17
N SER A 11 -19.00 20.38 6.17
CA SER A 11 -19.28 21.22 5.00
C SER A 11 -18.48 20.73 3.79
N ALA A 12 -19.06 20.79 2.60
CA ALA A 12 -18.35 20.44 1.36
C ALA A 12 -17.06 21.27 1.16
N ALA A 13 -17.00 22.48 1.70
CA ALA A 13 -15.82 23.35 1.64
C ALA A 13 -14.66 22.83 2.53
N ALA A 14 -14.95 21.98 3.52
CA ALA A 14 -13.97 21.37 4.41
C ALA A 14 -13.41 20.05 3.88
N LEU A 15 -13.94 19.51 2.78
CA LEU A 15 -13.45 18.28 2.17
C LEU A 15 -12.22 18.55 1.31
N PRO A 16 -11.28 17.58 1.22
CA PRO A 16 -10.15 17.69 0.29
C PRO A 16 -10.62 17.91 -1.16
N ARG A 17 -9.98 18.83 -1.88
CA ARG A 17 -10.30 19.11 -3.28
C ARG A 17 -9.66 18.06 -4.17
N HIS A 18 -10.39 17.00 -4.46
CA HIS A 18 -9.98 15.97 -5.40
C HIS A 18 -10.23 16.39 -6.86
N THR A 19 -9.48 15.78 -7.77
CA THR A 19 -9.64 15.98 -9.23
C THR A 19 -10.07 14.68 -9.91
N PRO A 20 -10.71 14.69 -11.09
CA PRO A 20 -10.96 13.47 -11.88
C PRO A 20 -9.66 12.79 -12.24
N LEU A 21 -9.45 11.54 -11.79
CA LEU A 21 -8.25 10.76 -12.09
C LEU A 21 -8.50 9.65 -13.11
N VAL A 22 -9.67 9.03 -13.06
CA VAL A 22 -9.99 7.86 -13.90
C VAL A 22 -11.45 7.92 -14.35
N THR A 23 -11.68 7.55 -15.59
CA THR A 23 -13.03 7.47 -16.17
C THR A 23 -13.35 6.04 -16.61
N ALA A 24 -14.61 5.64 -16.42
CA ALA A 24 -15.19 4.50 -17.12
C ALA A 24 -16.06 5.03 -18.27
N ILE A 25 -15.78 4.59 -19.47
CA ILE A 25 -16.48 4.97 -20.69
C ILE A 25 -17.21 3.74 -21.23
N ARG A 26 -18.49 3.90 -21.58
CA ARG A 26 -19.31 2.88 -22.26
C ARG A 26 -19.86 3.45 -23.54
N ASP A 27 -19.57 2.82 -24.68
CA ASP A 27 -20.05 3.22 -26.01
C ASP A 27 -19.93 4.73 -26.29
N GLY A 28 -18.76 5.30 -25.88
CA GLY A 28 -18.43 6.71 -26.08
C GLY A 28 -18.98 7.67 -25.02
N LEU A 29 -19.81 7.19 -24.07
CA LEU A 29 -20.32 8.01 -22.95
C LEU A 29 -19.55 7.74 -21.68
N VAL A 30 -19.27 8.81 -20.91
CA VAL A 30 -18.69 8.68 -19.56
C VAL A 30 -19.77 8.12 -18.63
N GLU A 31 -19.58 6.85 -18.20
CA GLU A 31 -20.47 6.17 -17.28
C GLU A 31 -20.18 6.49 -15.81
N SER A 32 -18.87 6.62 -15.47
CA SER A 32 -18.45 7.02 -14.13
C SER A 32 -17.10 7.73 -14.12
N VAL A 33 -16.88 8.56 -13.09
CA VAL A 33 -15.64 9.29 -12.85
C VAL A 33 -15.17 9.01 -11.44
N HIS A 34 -13.91 8.58 -11.30
CA HIS A 34 -13.24 8.43 -10.01
C HIS A 34 -12.38 9.67 -9.74
N TYR A 35 -12.74 10.38 -8.69
CA TYR A 35 -11.98 11.54 -8.20
C TYR A 35 -10.92 11.08 -7.20
N GLY A 36 -9.84 11.85 -7.08
CA GLY A 36 -8.79 11.52 -6.13
C GLY A 36 -7.69 12.56 -6.06
N SER A 37 -6.65 12.21 -5.33
CA SER A 37 -5.40 12.95 -5.24
C SER A 37 -4.24 12.04 -5.60
N ALA A 38 -3.23 12.60 -6.26
CA ALA A 38 -2.12 11.86 -6.79
C ALA A 38 -0.85 12.72 -6.75
N ILE A 39 0.31 12.08 -6.56
CA ILE A 39 1.62 12.75 -6.57
C ILE A 39 2.69 11.82 -7.14
N ALA A 40 3.61 12.40 -7.90
CA ALA A 40 4.85 11.78 -8.32
C ALA A 40 6.03 12.60 -7.78
N LEU A 41 6.95 11.94 -7.10
CA LEU A 41 8.19 12.50 -6.60
C LEU A 41 9.37 12.00 -7.43
N LYS A 42 10.31 12.89 -7.75
CA LYS A 42 11.60 12.54 -8.33
C LYS A 42 12.51 11.90 -7.27
N ALA A 43 13.62 11.33 -7.70
CA ALA A 43 14.65 10.73 -6.85
C ALA A 43 15.20 11.70 -5.78
N ASP A 44 15.23 13.00 -6.04
CA ASP A 44 15.64 14.03 -5.10
C ASP A 44 14.55 14.48 -4.12
N GLY A 45 13.36 13.83 -4.17
CA GLY A 45 12.20 14.13 -3.33
C GLY A 45 11.36 15.32 -3.80
N THR A 46 11.76 16.02 -4.88
CA THR A 46 10.96 17.12 -5.44
C THR A 46 9.75 16.59 -6.19
N THR A 47 8.66 17.37 -6.22
CA THR A 47 7.45 17.00 -6.93
C THR A 47 7.65 17.10 -8.44
N ALA A 48 7.47 15.99 -9.16
CA ALA A 48 7.45 15.95 -10.63
C ALA A 48 6.06 16.29 -11.16
N ALA A 49 5.01 15.73 -10.56
CA ALA A 49 3.62 15.95 -10.93
C ALA A 49 2.70 15.78 -9.72
N ALA A 50 1.60 16.51 -9.69
CA ALA A 50 0.60 16.40 -8.63
C ALA A 50 -0.79 16.75 -9.15
N ALA A 51 -1.82 16.14 -8.54
CA ALA A 51 -3.21 16.40 -8.84
C ALA A 51 -4.06 16.31 -7.57
N GLY A 52 -5.12 17.11 -7.49
CA GLY A 52 -5.99 17.17 -6.31
C GLY A 52 -5.31 17.80 -5.11
N ALA A 53 -5.40 17.16 -3.95
CA ALA A 53 -4.87 17.64 -2.67
C ALA A 53 -3.89 16.63 -2.04
N PRO A 54 -2.69 16.42 -2.61
CA PRO A 54 -1.76 15.38 -2.15
C PRO A 54 -1.16 15.64 -0.76
N LEU A 55 -1.25 16.86 -0.25
CA LEU A 55 -0.83 17.25 1.10
C LEU A 55 -1.96 17.19 2.12
N ALA A 56 -3.20 16.90 1.69
CA ALA A 56 -4.29 16.67 2.62
C ALA A 56 -4.05 15.36 3.39
N PRO A 57 -4.34 15.34 4.71
CA PRO A 57 -4.17 14.13 5.51
C PRO A 57 -5.12 13.04 5.05
N PHE A 58 -4.62 11.81 5.00
CA PHE A 58 -5.40 10.60 4.76
C PHE A 58 -4.88 9.44 5.60
N TYR A 59 -5.68 8.41 5.74
CA TYR A 59 -5.24 7.17 6.38
C TYR A 59 -4.69 6.20 5.33
N PRO A 60 -3.38 5.87 5.34
CA PRO A 60 -2.76 5.01 4.34
C PRO A 60 -3.21 3.54 4.42
N ARG A 61 -3.86 3.16 5.51
CA ARG A 61 -4.37 1.81 5.73
C ARG A 61 -3.24 0.78 5.53
N SER A 62 -3.52 -0.27 4.78
CA SER A 62 -2.56 -1.36 4.55
C SER A 62 -1.30 -0.97 3.78
N SER A 63 -1.24 0.22 3.16
CA SER A 63 0.02 0.69 2.56
C SER A 63 1.06 1.12 3.60
N LEU A 64 0.69 1.22 4.87
CA LEU A 64 1.62 1.46 5.99
C LEU A 64 2.48 0.22 6.35
N LYS A 65 2.10 -0.97 5.91
CA LYS A 65 2.71 -2.22 6.37
C LYS A 65 4.20 -2.40 6.02
N PRO A 66 4.72 -1.94 4.88
CA PRO A 66 6.16 -1.96 4.65
C PRO A 66 6.93 -1.17 5.71
N LEU A 67 6.43 -0.01 6.14
CA LEU A 67 7.06 0.80 7.18
C LEU A 67 7.00 0.09 8.55
N GLN A 68 5.89 -0.61 8.83
CA GLN A 68 5.77 -1.45 10.03
C GLN A 68 6.75 -2.62 10.00
N ALA A 69 6.97 -3.25 8.84
CA ALA A 69 7.97 -4.31 8.67
C ALA A 69 9.39 -3.78 8.90
N VAL A 70 9.73 -2.60 8.35
CA VAL A 70 11.02 -1.93 8.63
C VAL A 70 11.21 -1.71 10.14
N ALA A 71 10.18 -1.25 10.85
CA ALA A 71 10.27 -1.08 12.31
C ALA A 71 10.59 -2.40 13.02
N MET A 72 9.96 -3.50 12.61
CA MET A 72 10.20 -4.81 13.21
C MET A 72 11.62 -5.34 12.92
N VAL A 73 12.14 -5.14 11.70
CA VAL A 73 13.53 -5.50 11.35
C VAL A 73 14.51 -4.62 12.12
N ARG A 74 14.28 -3.31 12.26
CA ARG A 74 15.09 -2.41 13.11
C ARG A 74 15.12 -2.84 14.58
N ALA A 75 14.08 -3.56 15.04
CA ALA A 75 14.02 -4.18 16.37
C ALA A 75 14.68 -5.56 16.46
N GLY A 76 15.36 -6.01 15.40
CA GLY A 76 16.07 -7.28 15.38
C GLY A 76 15.22 -8.48 14.92
N LEU A 77 14.06 -8.27 14.30
CA LEU A 77 13.31 -9.37 13.70
C LEU A 77 14.05 -9.91 12.48
N GLU A 78 14.37 -11.19 12.50
CA GLU A 78 15.01 -11.91 11.41
C GLU A 78 14.06 -12.96 10.84
N LEU A 79 13.71 -12.82 9.56
CA LEU A 79 12.84 -13.75 8.84
C LEU A 79 13.43 -14.09 7.47
N PRO A 80 13.20 -15.32 6.96
CA PRO A 80 13.40 -15.61 5.54
C PRO A 80 12.64 -14.61 4.65
N ALA A 81 13.16 -14.33 3.46
CA ALA A 81 12.65 -13.26 2.58
C ALA A 81 11.14 -13.42 2.27
N ASP A 82 10.65 -14.64 2.03
CA ASP A 82 9.24 -14.94 1.82
C ASP A 82 8.35 -14.57 3.01
N LEU A 83 8.85 -14.80 4.22
CA LEU A 83 8.13 -14.47 5.46
C LEU A 83 8.23 -12.99 5.80
N LEU A 84 9.34 -12.33 5.48
CA LEU A 84 9.47 -10.89 5.63
C LEU A 84 8.55 -10.13 4.66
N ALA A 85 8.42 -10.59 3.41
CA ALA A 85 7.42 -10.08 2.49
C ALA A 85 5.99 -10.24 3.04
N LEU A 86 5.70 -11.38 3.66
CA LEU A 86 4.40 -11.63 4.32
C LEU A 86 4.17 -10.71 5.54
N ALA A 87 5.22 -10.31 6.25
CA ALA A 87 5.10 -9.32 7.34
C ALA A 87 4.65 -7.93 6.84
N ALA A 88 4.99 -7.56 5.58
CA ALA A 88 4.54 -6.34 4.91
C ALA A 88 3.22 -6.51 4.12
N ALA A 89 2.53 -7.65 4.24
CA ALA A 89 1.45 -8.05 3.35
C ALA A 89 0.05 -7.57 3.73
N SER A 90 -0.79 -7.45 2.70
CA SER A 90 -2.26 -7.56 2.79
C SER A 90 -2.67 -8.72 1.89
N HIS A 91 -2.39 -9.93 2.36
CA HIS A 91 -2.45 -11.11 1.53
C HIS A 91 -3.87 -11.61 1.24
N SER A 92 -4.03 -12.33 0.14
CA SER A 92 -5.31 -12.94 -0.26
C SER A 92 -5.84 -14.00 0.73
N GLY A 93 -4.99 -14.52 1.63
CA GLY A 93 -5.38 -15.53 2.63
C GLY A 93 -5.32 -16.97 2.11
N GLY A 94 -4.60 -17.22 1.01
CA GLY A 94 -4.33 -18.56 0.49
C GLY A 94 -3.54 -19.44 1.45
N ALA A 95 -3.43 -20.73 1.15
CA ALA A 95 -2.74 -21.71 2.00
C ALA A 95 -1.29 -21.29 2.32
N LYS A 96 -0.53 -20.81 1.32
CA LYS A 96 0.85 -20.35 1.50
C LYS A 96 0.97 -19.19 2.50
N HIS A 97 0.03 -18.24 2.48
CA HIS A 97 0.04 -17.11 3.40
C HIS A 97 -0.25 -17.54 4.84
N ARG A 98 -1.27 -18.41 5.04
CA ARG A 98 -1.61 -18.92 6.36
C ARG A 98 -0.48 -19.79 6.93
N GLN A 99 0.13 -20.65 6.09
CA GLN A 99 1.30 -21.46 6.48
C GLN A 99 2.51 -20.57 6.78
N GLY A 100 2.73 -19.50 6.00
CA GLY A 100 3.78 -18.53 6.28
C GLY A 100 3.61 -17.86 7.64
N ALA A 101 2.40 -17.42 7.99
CA ALA A 101 2.12 -16.85 9.31
C ALA A 101 2.36 -17.87 10.45
N LEU A 102 1.99 -19.14 10.25
CA LEU A 102 2.29 -20.21 11.21
C LEU A 102 3.79 -20.49 11.34
N ARG A 103 4.55 -20.48 10.23
CA ARG A 103 6.02 -20.62 10.25
C ARG A 103 6.69 -19.49 11.04
N ILE A 104 6.22 -18.24 10.92
CA ILE A 104 6.73 -17.13 11.74
C ILE A 104 6.47 -17.41 13.22
N LEU A 105 5.26 -17.80 13.59
CA LEU A 105 4.91 -18.10 14.98
C LEU A 105 5.77 -19.24 15.53
N GLU A 106 5.89 -20.34 14.80
CA GLU A 106 6.66 -21.52 15.20
C GLU A 106 8.14 -21.19 15.41
N GLN A 107 8.75 -20.39 14.52
CA GLN A 107 10.16 -19.96 14.62
C GLN A 107 10.47 -19.29 15.97
N TYR A 108 9.49 -18.59 16.55
CA TYR A 108 9.65 -17.87 17.81
C TYR A 108 8.93 -18.51 19.01
N GLY A 109 8.47 -19.76 18.87
CA GLY A 109 7.77 -20.49 19.95
C GLY A 109 6.45 -19.82 20.35
N LEU A 110 5.71 -19.29 19.37
CA LEU A 110 4.42 -18.63 19.52
C LEU A 110 3.33 -19.46 18.82
N SER A 111 2.09 -19.07 19.04
CA SER A 111 0.91 -19.72 18.45
C SER A 111 -0.17 -18.70 18.05
N VAL A 112 -1.20 -19.15 17.36
CA VAL A 112 -2.36 -18.32 16.98
C VAL A 112 -3.08 -17.73 18.21
N SER A 113 -2.97 -18.34 19.39
CA SER A 113 -3.54 -17.79 20.63
C SER A 113 -2.87 -16.50 21.11
N ASP A 114 -1.70 -16.17 20.56
CA ASP A 114 -0.97 -14.92 20.84
C ASP A 114 -1.47 -13.75 19.98
N PHE A 115 -2.30 -14.01 18.99
CA PHE A 115 -2.92 -12.98 18.15
C PHE A 115 -4.00 -12.19 18.88
N GLU A 116 -4.04 -10.89 18.63
CA GLU A 116 -5.10 -9.97 19.09
C GLU A 116 -5.82 -9.26 17.93
N ASN A 117 -5.42 -9.54 16.68
CA ASN A 117 -6.09 -8.97 15.51
C ASN A 117 -7.53 -9.48 15.37
N SER A 118 -8.36 -8.68 14.69
CA SER A 118 -9.74 -9.06 14.37
C SER A 118 -9.79 -10.34 13.52
N ARG A 119 -10.87 -11.08 13.63
CA ARG A 119 -11.16 -12.25 12.80
C ARG A 119 -11.77 -11.81 11.48
N ASP A 120 -11.36 -12.45 10.37
CA ASP A 120 -11.95 -12.25 9.06
C ASP A 120 -11.83 -13.53 8.21
N LEU A 121 -12.57 -13.56 7.10
CA LEU A 121 -12.41 -14.55 6.03
C LEU A 121 -11.19 -14.21 5.16
N PRO A 122 -10.66 -15.15 4.36
CA PRO A 122 -9.67 -14.84 3.34
C PRO A 122 -10.11 -13.64 2.48
N TYR A 123 -9.17 -12.75 2.16
CA TYR A 123 -9.47 -11.52 1.43
C TYR A 123 -9.69 -11.77 -0.07
N GLY A 124 -8.88 -12.63 -0.68
CA GLY A 124 -9.02 -13.00 -2.09
C GLY A 124 -10.35 -13.73 -2.34
N ALA A 125 -11.05 -13.37 -3.42
CA ALA A 125 -12.35 -13.94 -3.71
C ALA A 125 -12.29 -15.48 -3.89
N GLY A 126 -11.31 -15.97 -4.65
CA GLY A 126 -11.11 -17.41 -4.86
C GLY A 126 -10.74 -18.15 -3.59
N GLU A 127 -9.83 -17.60 -2.81
CA GLU A 127 -9.39 -18.16 -1.52
C GLU A 127 -10.52 -18.16 -0.49
N ARG A 128 -11.37 -17.14 -0.51
CA ARG A 128 -12.58 -17.07 0.33
C ARG A 128 -13.59 -18.13 -0.05
N GLU A 129 -13.87 -18.28 -1.34
CA GLU A 129 -14.81 -19.28 -1.85
C GLU A 129 -14.33 -20.69 -1.52
N GLU A 130 -13.06 -21.01 -1.77
CA GLU A 130 -12.44 -22.28 -1.44
C GLU A 130 -12.53 -22.56 0.07
N TRP A 131 -12.17 -21.56 0.90
CA TRP A 131 -12.20 -21.67 2.35
C TRP A 131 -13.61 -22.00 2.87
N LEU A 132 -14.62 -21.28 2.39
CA LEU A 132 -16.01 -21.50 2.79
C LEU A 132 -16.55 -22.83 2.29
N ARG A 133 -16.22 -23.25 1.05
CA ARG A 133 -16.60 -24.55 0.48
C ARG A 133 -16.07 -25.72 1.32
N ASN A 134 -14.90 -25.54 1.93
CA ASN A 134 -14.29 -26.52 2.83
C ASN A 134 -14.75 -26.38 4.29
N GLY A 135 -15.83 -25.66 4.57
CA GLY A 135 -16.41 -25.49 5.92
C GLY A 135 -15.64 -24.50 6.81
N GLY A 136 -14.71 -23.74 6.25
CA GLY A 136 -13.92 -22.76 6.98
C GLY A 136 -14.75 -21.58 7.47
N ARG A 137 -14.26 -20.94 8.54
CA ARG A 137 -14.89 -19.76 9.18
C ARG A 137 -13.87 -18.62 9.32
N SER A 138 -14.36 -17.43 9.67
CA SER A 138 -13.49 -16.29 9.97
C SER A 138 -12.61 -16.56 11.18
N THR A 139 -11.30 -16.38 11.03
CA THR A 139 -10.29 -16.54 12.07
C THR A 139 -9.29 -15.40 12.04
N GLN A 140 -8.48 -15.27 13.08
CA GLN A 140 -7.36 -14.34 13.10
C GLN A 140 -6.29 -14.70 12.06
N LEU A 141 -6.10 -16.00 11.81
CA LEU A 141 -5.12 -16.52 10.85
C LEU A 141 -5.56 -16.28 9.38
N THR A 142 -6.86 -16.30 9.08
CA THR A 142 -7.39 -16.05 7.74
C THR A 142 -7.49 -14.57 7.38
N GLN A 143 -7.40 -13.68 8.37
CA GLN A 143 -7.38 -12.25 8.11
C GLN A 143 -6.15 -11.86 7.28
N ASN A 144 -6.32 -10.93 6.35
CA ASN A 144 -5.29 -10.48 5.40
C ASN A 144 -4.04 -9.83 6.03
N CYS A 145 -4.00 -9.68 7.36
CA CYS A 145 -2.90 -9.13 8.13
C CYS A 145 -2.18 -10.18 9.00
N SER A 146 -2.56 -11.47 8.94
CA SER A 146 -2.05 -12.47 9.87
C SER A 146 -0.51 -12.58 9.87
N GLY A 147 0.14 -12.43 8.70
CA GLY A 147 1.59 -12.39 8.61
C GLY A 147 2.21 -11.21 9.37
N LYS A 148 1.65 -10.01 9.20
CA LYS A 148 2.09 -8.82 9.97
C LYS A 148 1.93 -9.04 11.48
N HIS A 149 0.82 -9.60 11.92
CA HIS A 149 0.58 -9.85 13.34
C HIS A 149 1.49 -10.95 13.89
N ALA A 150 1.79 -11.99 13.12
CA ALA A 150 2.80 -12.99 13.48
C ALA A 150 4.19 -12.35 13.67
N ALA A 151 4.60 -11.45 12.75
CA ALA A 151 5.84 -10.70 12.88
C ALA A 151 5.83 -9.74 14.08
N MET A 152 4.71 -9.08 14.38
CA MET A 152 4.56 -8.20 15.55
C MET A 152 4.75 -8.95 16.88
N VAL A 153 4.07 -10.08 17.06
CA VAL A 153 4.21 -10.85 18.30
C VAL A 153 5.61 -11.50 18.41
N ALA A 154 6.22 -11.91 17.29
CA ALA A 154 7.60 -12.37 17.23
C ALA A 154 8.57 -11.25 17.66
N THR A 155 8.38 -10.03 17.18
CA THR A 155 9.19 -8.87 17.58
C THR A 155 9.05 -8.57 19.07
N CYS A 156 7.84 -8.67 19.64
CA CYS A 156 7.65 -8.54 21.07
C CYS A 156 8.44 -9.60 21.83
N LYS A 157 8.39 -10.86 21.40
CA LYS A 157 9.05 -11.99 22.03
C LYS A 157 10.58 -11.81 22.11
N ILE A 158 11.23 -11.45 21.00
CA ILE A 158 12.69 -11.31 20.96
C ILE A 158 13.21 -10.11 21.77
N ASN A 159 12.37 -9.07 21.93
CA ASN A 159 12.72 -7.88 22.71
C ASN A 159 12.30 -7.96 24.19
N GLY A 160 11.71 -9.09 24.64
CA GLY A 160 11.21 -9.20 26.00
C GLY A 160 10.02 -8.26 26.31
N TRP A 161 9.34 -7.76 25.27
CA TRP A 161 8.14 -6.94 25.44
C TRP A 161 6.91 -7.81 25.68
N PRO A 162 5.88 -7.30 26.38
CA PRO A 162 4.63 -8.04 26.55
C PRO A 162 4.04 -8.45 25.20
N VAL A 163 3.71 -9.73 25.01
CA VAL A 163 3.01 -10.18 23.80
C VAL A 163 1.54 -9.75 23.85
N LYS A 164 0.94 -9.70 25.04
CA LYS A 164 -0.42 -9.16 25.22
C LYS A 164 -0.42 -7.64 25.22
N GLY A 165 -1.45 -7.05 24.59
CA GLY A 165 -1.59 -5.62 24.48
C GLY A 165 -0.68 -4.99 23.40
N TYR A 166 -0.08 -5.78 22.51
CA TYR A 166 0.81 -5.26 21.46
C TYR A 166 0.12 -4.31 20.45
N LEU A 167 -1.20 -4.23 20.50
CA LEU A 167 -1.99 -3.29 19.68
C LEU A 167 -2.17 -1.91 20.34
N ASP A 168 -1.87 -1.79 21.64
CA ASP A 168 -2.01 -0.52 22.36
C ASP A 168 -1.02 0.52 21.81
N PRO A 169 -1.43 1.75 21.48
CA PRO A 169 -0.54 2.80 21.01
C PRO A 169 0.64 3.10 21.95
N SER A 170 0.50 2.86 23.25
CA SER A 170 1.57 3.04 24.25
C SER A 170 2.56 1.87 24.34
N HIS A 171 2.25 0.74 23.69
CA HIS A 171 3.12 -0.42 23.70
C HIS A 171 4.47 -0.14 23.02
N PRO A 172 5.62 -0.65 23.53
CA PRO A 172 6.95 -0.39 22.96
C PRO A 172 7.05 -0.65 21.46
N LEU A 173 6.41 -1.71 20.96
CA LEU A 173 6.34 -2.02 19.52
C LEU A 173 5.66 -0.89 18.74
N GLN A 174 4.51 -0.39 19.20
CA GLN A 174 3.77 0.65 18.49
C GLN A 174 4.48 2.01 18.56
N GLN A 175 5.17 2.28 19.66
CA GLN A 175 6.05 3.45 19.78
C GLN A 175 7.22 3.39 18.81
N LEU A 176 7.81 2.20 18.61
CA LEU A 176 8.85 2.01 17.60
C LEU A 176 8.29 2.21 16.18
N VAL A 177 7.12 1.63 15.89
CA VAL A 177 6.44 1.83 14.59
C VAL A 177 6.19 3.33 14.35
N ALA A 178 5.67 4.07 15.32
CA ALA A 178 5.42 5.50 15.19
C ALA A 178 6.71 6.29 14.87
N ARG A 179 7.82 5.98 15.54
CA ARG A 179 9.12 6.60 15.25
C ARG A 179 9.62 6.27 13.84
N THR A 180 9.50 5.00 13.43
CA THR A 180 9.92 4.57 12.08
C THR A 180 9.07 5.23 11.00
N VAL A 181 7.76 5.40 11.23
CA VAL A 181 6.88 6.14 10.31
C VAL A 181 7.34 7.58 10.18
N LEU A 182 7.61 8.28 11.30
CA LEU A 182 8.14 9.65 11.30
C LEU A 182 9.45 9.73 10.51
N ASP A 183 10.40 8.83 10.77
CA ASP A 183 11.71 8.82 10.10
C ASP A 183 11.58 8.66 8.58
N LEU A 184 10.75 7.71 8.13
CA LEU A 184 10.65 7.38 6.71
C LEU A 184 9.80 8.39 5.92
N THR A 185 8.76 8.94 6.55
CA THR A 185 7.87 9.91 5.89
C THR A 185 8.35 11.35 6.03
N ASP A 186 9.23 11.64 7.02
CA ASP A 186 9.63 12.98 7.46
C ASP A 186 8.42 13.83 7.89
N GLU A 187 7.38 13.15 8.42
CA GLU A 187 6.13 13.79 8.87
C GLU A 187 5.68 13.24 10.22
N ALA A 188 5.35 14.14 11.15
CA ALA A 188 4.61 13.76 12.34
C ALA A 188 3.16 13.41 11.95
N PRO A 189 2.59 12.28 12.43
CA PRO A 189 1.19 11.97 12.16
C PRO A 189 0.25 13.07 12.64
N LEU A 190 -0.66 13.51 11.77
CA LEU A 190 -1.65 14.55 12.08
C LEU A 190 -2.77 14.04 13.01
N ALA A 191 -3.02 12.75 12.98
CA ALA A 191 -3.97 12.07 13.88
C ALA A 191 -3.61 10.58 13.97
N VAL A 192 -4.04 9.95 15.04
CA VAL A 192 -3.93 8.50 15.24
C VAL A 192 -5.34 7.92 15.43
N SER A 193 -5.62 6.85 14.70
CA SER A 193 -6.86 6.08 14.77
C SER A 193 -6.53 4.59 14.95
N THR A 194 -7.52 3.73 14.79
CA THR A 194 -7.36 2.26 14.83
C THR A 194 -7.74 1.67 13.48
N ASP A 195 -6.87 0.84 12.91
CA ASP A 195 -7.16 0.11 11.67
C ASP A 195 -8.11 -1.07 11.93
N GLY A 196 -8.71 -1.60 10.85
CA GLY A 196 -9.63 -2.75 10.92
C GLY A 196 -9.05 -4.00 11.59
N CYS A 197 -7.74 -4.15 11.62
CA CYS A 197 -7.05 -5.25 12.33
C CYS A 197 -6.71 -4.94 13.79
N GLY A 198 -6.99 -3.73 14.28
CA GLY A 198 -6.74 -3.30 15.66
C GLY A 198 -5.43 -2.54 15.87
N THR A 199 -4.49 -2.47 14.90
CA THR A 199 -3.26 -1.70 15.06
C THR A 199 -3.50 -0.19 14.98
N PRO A 200 -2.65 0.64 15.62
CA PRO A 200 -2.64 2.09 15.39
C PRO A 200 -2.49 2.43 13.91
N LEU A 201 -3.24 3.44 13.48
CA LEU A 201 -3.29 3.94 12.11
C LEU A 201 -3.02 5.44 12.11
N PHE A 202 -2.00 5.86 11.37
CA PHE A 202 -1.51 7.23 11.35
C PHE A 202 -2.07 7.99 10.16
N ALA A 203 -2.57 9.22 10.38
CA ALA A 203 -2.93 10.13 9.30
C ALA A 203 -1.69 10.86 8.80
N LEU A 204 -1.39 10.71 7.52
CA LEU A 204 -0.19 11.19 6.83
C LEU A 204 -0.58 11.85 5.51
N THR A 205 0.37 12.45 4.79
CA THR A 205 0.15 12.94 3.43
C THR A 205 0.55 11.91 2.38
N LEU A 206 0.05 12.06 1.15
CA LEU A 206 0.53 11.24 0.02
C LEU A 206 2.01 11.50 -0.26
N GLN A 207 2.49 12.73 -0.04
CA GLN A 207 3.89 13.10 -0.23
C GLN A 207 4.81 12.33 0.73
N GLY A 208 4.51 12.33 2.04
CA GLY A 208 5.32 11.61 3.02
C GLY A 208 5.32 10.11 2.78
N MET A 209 4.15 9.56 2.44
CA MET A 209 4.05 8.13 2.11
C MET A 209 4.82 7.77 0.82
N ALA A 210 4.78 8.62 -0.22
CA ALA A 210 5.58 8.42 -1.44
C ALA A 210 7.09 8.44 -1.11
N ARG A 211 7.56 9.43 -0.31
CA ARG A 211 8.94 9.51 0.15
C ARG A 211 9.39 8.21 0.81
N ALA A 212 8.61 7.68 1.76
CA ALA A 212 8.93 6.44 2.45
C ALA A 212 9.11 5.24 1.51
N PHE A 213 8.26 5.13 0.48
CA PHE A 213 8.39 4.08 -0.53
C PHE A 213 9.61 4.25 -1.42
N GLY A 214 9.94 5.49 -1.80
CA GLY A 214 11.19 5.79 -2.52
C GLY A 214 12.42 5.40 -1.71
N VAL A 215 12.46 5.71 -0.40
CA VAL A 215 13.55 5.32 0.51
C VAL A 215 13.71 3.80 0.57
N ILE A 216 12.63 3.04 0.75
CA ILE A 216 12.66 1.57 0.83
C ILE A 216 13.13 0.96 -0.50
N ALA A 217 12.62 1.45 -1.63
CA ALA A 217 12.98 0.91 -2.94
C ALA A 217 14.44 1.22 -3.30
N LYS A 218 14.90 2.45 -3.01
CA LYS A 218 16.29 2.85 -3.22
C LYS A 218 17.25 2.06 -2.35
N ALA A 219 16.93 1.88 -1.07
CA ALA A 219 17.75 1.07 -0.17
C ALA A 219 17.92 -0.37 -0.67
N ALA A 220 16.85 -0.96 -1.22
CA ALA A 220 16.90 -2.29 -1.83
C ALA A 220 17.77 -2.32 -3.10
N ALA A 221 17.76 -1.25 -3.90
CA ALA A 221 18.56 -1.14 -5.12
C ALA A 221 20.05 -0.87 -4.83
N ASP A 222 20.35 -0.13 -3.76
CA ASP A 222 21.72 0.19 -3.34
C ASP A 222 22.40 -0.96 -2.58
N ASP A 223 21.67 -2.02 -2.21
CA ASP A 223 22.20 -3.19 -1.50
C ASP A 223 22.98 -4.08 -2.49
N ASP A 224 24.28 -4.11 -2.35
CA ASP A 224 25.20 -4.90 -3.19
C ASP A 224 25.44 -6.33 -2.66
N GLY A 225 24.74 -6.73 -1.59
CA GLY A 225 24.91 -8.04 -0.94
C GLY A 225 26.26 -8.21 -0.24
N GLY A 226 26.97 -7.09 0.01
CA GLY A 226 28.27 -7.09 0.65
C GLY A 226 28.25 -7.46 2.13
N ALA A 227 29.44 -7.50 2.76
CA ALA A 227 29.64 -7.89 4.16
C ALA A 227 29.15 -6.85 5.18
N ALA A 228 28.72 -5.66 4.74
CA ALA A 228 28.09 -4.68 5.60
C ALA A 228 26.68 -5.15 6.01
N SER A 229 26.29 -4.88 7.25
CA SER A 229 24.93 -5.22 7.71
C SER A 229 23.89 -4.56 6.80
N GLN A 230 23.03 -5.37 6.20
CA GLN A 230 21.91 -4.91 5.36
C GLN A 230 20.98 -3.99 6.18
N SER A 231 20.59 -2.85 5.61
CA SER A 231 19.62 -1.97 6.27
C SER A 231 18.24 -2.62 6.35
N ALA A 232 17.45 -2.23 7.34
CA ALA A 232 16.09 -2.75 7.50
C ALA A 232 15.20 -2.41 6.29
N GLU A 233 15.40 -1.24 5.69
CA GLU A 233 14.73 -0.78 4.48
C GLU A 233 15.08 -1.67 3.28
N ALA A 234 16.38 -1.97 3.10
CA ALA A 234 16.86 -2.85 2.06
C ALA A 234 16.28 -4.26 2.22
N ALA A 235 16.35 -4.82 3.42
CA ALA A 235 15.82 -6.15 3.71
C ALA A 235 14.33 -6.27 3.36
N VAL A 236 13.51 -5.29 3.78
CA VAL A 236 12.07 -5.28 3.48
C VAL A 236 11.81 -5.06 1.99
N GLY A 237 12.53 -4.12 1.35
CA GLY A 237 12.38 -3.84 -0.08
C GLY A 237 12.71 -5.06 -0.93
N LEU A 238 13.86 -5.71 -0.70
CA LEU A 238 14.29 -6.92 -1.40
C LEU A 238 13.33 -8.10 -1.18
N ALA A 239 12.84 -8.27 0.05
CA ALA A 239 11.85 -9.30 0.36
C ALA A 239 10.55 -9.10 -0.44
N MET A 240 10.04 -7.87 -0.50
CA MET A 240 8.82 -7.55 -1.26
C MET A 240 9.02 -7.74 -2.77
N GLN A 241 10.17 -7.34 -3.32
CA GLN A 241 10.53 -7.51 -4.74
C GLN A 241 10.68 -8.99 -5.11
N GLY A 242 11.31 -9.79 -4.25
CA GLY A 242 11.53 -11.21 -4.49
C GLY A 242 10.27 -12.07 -4.33
N HIS A 243 9.31 -11.62 -3.51
CA HIS A 243 8.10 -12.39 -3.15
C HIS A 243 6.81 -11.55 -3.25
N PRO A 244 6.51 -10.93 -4.41
CA PRO A 244 5.33 -10.08 -4.57
C PRO A 244 4.01 -10.83 -4.35
N ASP A 245 4.00 -12.12 -4.61
CA ASP A 245 2.86 -13.02 -4.36
C ASP A 245 2.61 -13.28 -2.86
N MET A 246 3.63 -13.12 -2.00
CA MET A 246 3.47 -13.15 -0.55
C MET A 246 2.96 -11.82 -0.01
N VAL A 247 3.24 -10.70 -0.68
CA VAL A 247 2.76 -9.35 -0.30
C VAL A 247 1.26 -9.21 -0.52
N ALA A 248 0.73 -9.73 -1.63
CA ALA A 248 -0.69 -9.59 -1.98
C ALA A 248 -1.35 -10.94 -2.30
N GLY A 249 -0.86 -11.66 -3.28
CA GLY A 249 -1.39 -12.94 -3.75
C GLY A 249 -1.32 -13.05 -5.27
N GLU A 250 -1.45 -14.25 -5.77
CA GLU A 250 -1.53 -14.48 -7.21
C GLU A 250 -2.79 -13.81 -7.80
N GLY A 251 -2.66 -13.26 -8.98
CA GLY A 251 -3.76 -12.57 -9.66
C GLY A 251 -4.11 -11.18 -9.10
N ARG A 252 -3.39 -10.70 -8.07
CA ARG A 252 -3.55 -9.34 -7.55
C ARG A 252 -2.78 -8.33 -8.42
N ASP A 253 -3.37 -7.16 -8.59
CA ASP A 253 -2.81 -6.05 -9.37
C ASP A 253 -1.44 -5.57 -8.84
N VAL A 254 -1.26 -5.51 -7.53
CA VAL A 254 0.02 -5.16 -6.89
C VAL A 254 1.10 -6.21 -7.16
N THR A 255 0.75 -7.50 -7.15
CA THR A 255 1.66 -8.58 -7.54
C THR A 255 2.08 -8.44 -9.01
N ALA A 256 1.11 -8.16 -9.89
CA ALA A 256 1.38 -7.91 -11.31
C ALA A 256 2.28 -6.69 -11.50
N LEU A 257 2.00 -5.59 -10.82
CA LEU A 257 2.80 -4.36 -10.89
C LEU A 257 4.27 -4.61 -10.56
N MET A 258 4.57 -5.24 -9.40
CA MET A 258 5.96 -5.51 -9.00
C MET A 258 6.68 -6.47 -9.95
N ARG A 259 5.97 -7.43 -10.56
CA ARG A 259 6.54 -8.32 -11.57
C ARG A 259 6.81 -7.64 -12.91
N LEU A 260 5.94 -6.71 -13.32
CA LEU A 260 6.05 -5.97 -14.58
C LEU A 260 7.02 -4.79 -14.48
N LEU A 261 7.29 -4.31 -13.27
CA LEU A 261 8.22 -3.21 -12.98
C LEU A 261 9.30 -3.69 -11.98
N PRO A 262 10.29 -4.48 -12.42
CA PRO A 262 11.33 -5.03 -11.56
C PRO A 262 12.08 -3.96 -10.77
N GLY A 263 12.42 -4.26 -9.53
CA GLY A 263 13.08 -3.32 -8.60
C GLY A 263 12.13 -2.33 -7.93
N SER A 264 10.84 -2.31 -8.30
CA SER A 264 9.86 -1.49 -7.59
C SER A 264 9.41 -2.13 -6.27
N VAL A 265 9.04 -1.29 -5.31
CA VAL A 265 8.34 -1.68 -4.08
C VAL A 265 6.94 -1.09 -4.13
N ALA A 266 5.92 -1.92 -4.18
CA ALA A 266 4.55 -1.44 -4.32
C ALA A 266 3.62 -2.01 -3.24
N LYS A 267 2.67 -1.20 -2.78
CA LYS A 267 1.64 -1.64 -1.82
C LYS A 267 0.34 -0.89 -2.01
N ASP A 268 -0.73 -1.67 -2.00
CA ASP A 268 -2.09 -1.18 -1.93
C ASP A 268 -2.53 -0.89 -0.48
N GLY A 269 -3.45 0.02 -0.32
CA GLY A 269 -4.19 0.24 0.93
C GLY A 269 -5.70 0.21 0.66
N PHE A 270 -6.49 -0.19 1.65
CA PHE A 270 -7.94 -0.06 1.59
C PHE A 270 -8.33 1.39 1.28
N GLU A 271 -9.54 1.58 0.75
CA GLU A 271 -10.06 2.90 0.37
C GLU A 271 -9.29 3.53 -0.80
N GLY A 272 -8.91 2.72 -1.79
CA GLY A 272 -8.36 3.21 -3.05
C GLY A 272 -6.97 3.84 -2.95
N VAL A 273 -6.09 3.30 -2.11
CA VAL A 273 -4.70 3.76 -1.95
C VAL A 273 -3.75 2.88 -2.76
N GLN A 274 -2.81 3.50 -3.48
CA GLN A 274 -1.69 2.83 -4.14
C GLN A 274 -0.41 3.63 -3.98
N LEU A 275 0.67 2.93 -3.62
CA LEU A 275 2.02 3.48 -3.49
C LEU A 275 3.00 2.63 -4.29
N VAL A 276 3.98 3.29 -4.90
CA VAL A 276 5.09 2.65 -5.62
C VAL A 276 6.35 3.45 -5.37
N GLY A 277 7.41 2.80 -4.92
CA GLY A 277 8.77 3.32 -4.89
C GLY A 277 9.60 2.67 -6.00
N LEU A 278 10.52 3.43 -6.58
CA LEU A 278 11.37 3.05 -7.69
C LEU A 278 12.83 2.90 -7.26
N PRO A 279 13.66 2.13 -7.99
CA PRO A 279 15.05 1.85 -7.60
C PRO A 279 15.94 3.08 -7.42
N ASP A 280 15.64 4.18 -8.13
CA ASP A 280 16.36 5.44 -8.02
C ASP A 280 15.92 6.33 -6.85
N GLY A 281 14.85 5.93 -6.14
CA GLY A 281 14.24 6.68 -5.04
C GLY A 281 13.04 7.52 -5.47
N ALA A 282 12.73 7.63 -6.76
CA ALA A 282 11.48 8.23 -7.20
C ALA A 282 10.27 7.43 -6.72
N ALA A 283 9.11 8.06 -6.59
CA ALA A 283 7.94 7.38 -6.07
C ALA A 283 6.64 8.02 -6.54
N VAL A 284 5.57 7.22 -6.54
CA VAL A 284 4.21 7.71 -6.81
C VAL A 284 3.23 7.27 -5.73
N ALA A 285 2.24 8.12 -5.47
CA ALA A 285 1.17 7.85 -4.51
C ALA A 285 -0.18 8.30 -5.06
N VAL A 286 -1.20 7.48 -4.87
CA VAL A 286 -2.57 7.71 -5.32
C VAL A 286 -3.54 7.46 -4.17
N LYS A 287 -4.53 8.33 -4.03
CA LYS A 287 -5.72 8.15 -3.20
C LYS A 287 -6.97 8.40 -4.02
N ILE A 288 -7.77 7.39 -4.23
CA ILE A 288 -9.09 7.50 -4.86
C ILE A 288 -10.10 7.91 -3.78
N SER A 289 -10.82 9.00 -3.98
CA SER A 289 -11.65 9.63 -2.94
C SER A 289 -12.81 8.74 -2.46
N ASP A 290 -13.46 8.03 -3.38
CA ASP A 290 -14.57 7.11 -3.11
C ASP A 290 -14.14 5.72 -2.63
N GLY A 291 -12.81 5.48 -2.55
CA GLY A 291 -12.26 4.18 -2.17
C GLY A 291 -12.27 3.14 -3.27
N GLY A 292 -12.63 3.51 -4.50
CA GLY A 292 -12.78 2.59 -5.64
C GLY A 292 -11.46 1.96 -6.09
N ASP A 293 -11.21 0.70 -5.72
CA ASP A 293 -9.96 -0.01 -6.01
C ASP A 293 -9.63 -0.08 -7.51
N ARG A 294 -10.63 -0.23 -8.38
CA ARG A 294 -10.43 -0.36 -9.83
C ARG A 294 -9.71 0.84 -10.46
N ALA A 295 -9.78 2.02 -9.83
CA ALA A 295 -9.18 3.25 -10.35
C ALA A 295 -7.70 3.43 -9.95
N ARG A 296 -7.17 2.63 -9.00
CA ARG A 296 -5.80 2.77 -8.50
C ARG A 296 -4.75 2.60 -9.59
N MET A 297 -4.81 1.49 -10.33
CA MET A 297 -3.77 1.15 -11.32
C MET A 297 -3.74 2.10 -12.52
N PRO A 298 -4.85 2.48 -13.18
CA PRO A 298 -4.81 3.48 -14.24
C PRO A 298 -4.17 4.79 -13.80
N ALA A 299 -4.53 5.32 -12.63
CA ALA A 299 -3.93 6.55 -12.12
C ALA A 299 -2.44 6.40 -11.78
N THR A 300 -2.04 5.24 -11.23
CA THR A 300 -0.65 4.93 -10.90
C THR A 300 0.23 4.87 -12.14
N VAL A 301 -0.21 4.17 -13.18
CA VAL A 301 0.56 4.04 -14.44
C VAL A 301 0.71 5.40 -15.12
N LYS A 302 -0.31 6.27 -15.08
CA LYS A 302 -0.21 7.65 -15.60
C LYS A 302 0.85 8.47 -14.85
N LEU A 303 1.01 8.28 -13.53
CA LEU A 303 2.07 8.97 -12.77
C LEU A 303 3.47 8.41 -13.06
N LEU A 304 3.59 7.08 -13.28
CA LEU A 304 4.87 6.47 -13.67
C LEU A 304 5.32 6.98 -15.06
N ASP A 305 4.39 7.11 -16.02
CA ASP A 305 4.63 7.74 -17.32
C ASP A 305 5.11 9.19 -17.15
N ALA A 306 4.51 9.97 -16.25
CA ALA A 306 4.92 11.35 -15.96
C ALA A 306 6.32 11.48 -15.35
N LEU A 307 6.85 10.41 -14.74
CA LEU A 307 8.25 10.31 -14.31
C LEU A 307 9.20 9.93 -15.44
N GLY A 308 8.67 9.67 -16.66
CA GLY A 308 9.46 9.28 -17.83
C GLY A 308 9.78 7.79 -17.92
N LEU A 309 9.09 6.94 -17.16
CA LEU A 309 9.26 5.49 -17.27
C LEU A 309 8.59 4.96 -18.55
N ASP A 310 9.20 3.93 -19.16
CA ASP A 310 8.49 3.13 -20.17
C ASP A 310 7.38 2.32 -19.49
N THR A 311 6.15 2.73 -19.69
CA THR A 311 4.95 2.08 -19.14
C THR A 311 4.34 1.04 -20.08
N THR A 312 4.95 0.75 -21.22
CA THR A 312 4.50 -0.29 -22.16
C THR A 312 4.28 -1.66 -21.48
N PRO A 313 5.18 -2.14 -20.59
CA PRO A 313 4.95 -3.39 -19.86
C PRO A 313 3.73 -3.38 -18.95
N LEU A 314 3.28 -2.20 -18.50
CA LEU A 314 2.17 -2.01 -17.56
C LEU A 314 0.80 -1.90 -18.26
N THR A 315 0.72 -2.00 -19.58
CA THR A 315 -0.52 -1.79 -20.35
C THR A 315 -1.67 -2.68 -19.85
N SER A 316 -1.37 -3.92 -19.45
CA SER A 316 -2.37 -4.87 -18.95
C SER A 316 -3.04 -4.47 -17.63
N ILE A 317 -2.43 -3.58 -16.85
CA ILE A 317 -2.97 -3.05 -15.58
C ILE A 317 -3.32 -1.56 -15.67
N ALA A 318 -2.92 -0.86 -16.73
CA ALA A 318 -3.20 0.55 -16.96
C ALA A 318 -4.67 0.82 -17.30
N THR A 319 -5.39 -0.19 -17.78
CA THR A 319 -6.78 -0.11 -18.20
C THR A 319 -7.55 -1.35 -17.81
N ALA A 320 -8.88 -1.25 -17.78
CA ALA A 320 -9.74 -2.42 -17.60
C ALA A 320 -10.94 -2.35 -18.56
N PRO A 321 -11.36 -3.48 -19.17
CA PRO A 321 -12.52 -3.49 -20.05
C PRO A 321 -13.81 -3.24 -19.26
N VAL A 322 -14.68 -2.40 -19.82
CA VAL A 322 -16.08 -2.29 -19.40
C VAL A 322 -16.87 -3.28 -20.22
N LEU A 323 -17.54 -4.22 -19.54
CA LEU A 323 -18.22 -5.32 -20.21
C LEU A 323 -19.74 -5.10 -20.29
N GLY A 324 -20.35 -5.59 -21.38
CA GLY A 324 -21.77 -5.69 -21.58
C GLY A 324 -22.10 -7.00 -22.30
N GLY A 325 -22.93 -7.87 -21.71
CA GLY A 325 -23.26 -9.18 -22.27
C GLY A 325 -22.06 -10.10 -22.54
N GLY A 326 -20.96 -9.93 -21.80
CA GLY A 326 -19.71 -10.67 -22.00
C GLY A 326 -18.77 -10.07 -23.05
N HIS A 327 -19.13 -8.99 -23.72
CA HIS A 327 -18.31 -8.29 -24.72
C HIS A 327 -17.78 -6.97 -24.17
N GLN A 328 -16.62 -6.53 -24.68
CA GLN A 328 -16.10 -5.21 -24.33
C GLN A 328 -16.93 -4.14 -25.05
N VAL A 329 -17.54 -3.26 -24.27
CA VAL A 329 -18.34 -2.11 -24.73
C VAL A 329 -17.74 -0.78 -24.30
N GLY A 330 -16.59 -0.81 -23.63
CA GLY A 330 -15.93 0.39 -23.15
C GLY A 330 -14.62 0.13 -22.43
N LEU A 331 -14.10 1.15 -21.77
CA LEU A 331 -12.81 1.11 -21.12
C LEU A 331 -12.82 1.94 -19.82
N LEU A 332 -12.20 1.41 -18.79
CA LEU A 332 -11.75 2.14 -17.62
C LEU A 332 -10.29 2.57 -17.85
N GLN A 333 -10.00 3.87 -17.76
CA GLN A 333 -8.69 4.42 -18.05
C GLN A 333 -8.41 5.71 -17.28
N ALA A 334 -7.13 6.09 -17.15
CA ALA A 334 -6.77 7.39 -16.59
C ALA A 334 -7.34 8.53 -17.43
N ALA A 335 -7.84 9.56 -16.74
CA ALA A 335 -8.12 10.86 -17.35
C ALA A 335 -6.82 11.63 -17.58
N ASP A 336 -6.87 12.71 -18.34
CA ASP A 336 -5.76 13.65 -18.45
C ASP A 336 -5.79 14.63 -17.26
N PHE A 337 -5.29 14.16 -16.11
CA PHE A 337 -5.39 14.90 -14.85
C PHE A 337 -4.12 15.67 -14.47
N LEU A 338 -3.04 15.49 -15.22
CA LEU A 338 -1.79 16.20 -14.98
C LEU A 338 -1.76 17.53 -15.74
N PRO A 339 -1.17 18.61 -15.17
CA PRO A 339 -1.01 19.85 -15.90
C PRO A 339 -0.24 19.57 -17.20
N GLN A 340 -0.78 20.00 -18.33
CA GLN A 340 -0.02 19.97 -19.58
C GLN A 340 1.21 20.86 -19.35
N SER A 341 2.41 20.33 -19.59
CA SER A 341 3.61 21.15 -19.70
C SER A 341 3.28 22.31 -20.64
N SER A 342 3.38 23.54 -20.16
CA SER A 342 3.10 24.71 -21.01
C SER A 342 3.96 24.60 -22.27
N MET A 343 3.37 24.11 -23.34
CA MET A 343 3.92 24.38 -24.67
C MET A 343 3.92 25.89 -24.78
N SER A 344 5.13 26.48 -24.77
CA SER A 344 5.33 27.87 -25.14
C SER A 344 4.62 28.08 -26.47
N ILE A 345 3.47 28.77 -26.44
CA ILE A 345 2.84 29.26 -27.65
C ILE A 345 3.88 30.18 -28.25
N PRO A 346 4.38 29.92 -29.48
CA PRO A 346 5.22 30.89 -30.13
C PRO A 346 4.37 32.16 -30.31
N VAL A 347 4.80 33.25 -29.68
CA VAL A 347 4.26 34.57 -29.94
C VAL A 347 4.57 34.83 -31.40
N ASN A 348 3.58 34.64 -32.27
CA ASN A 348 3.64 35.15 -33.65
C ASN A 348 3.63 36.68 -33.55
N GLU A 349 4.80 37.28 -33.67
CA GLU A 349 4.90 38.68 -34.01
C GLU A 349 4.26 38.83 -35.41
N ALA A 350 3.01 39.24 -35.40
CA ALA A 350 2.34 39.67 -36.62
C ALA A 350 2.67 41.16 -36.90
N LEU A 351 3.19 41.42 -38.04
CA LEU A 351 3.40 42.68 -38.74
C LEU A 351 2.19 43.64 -38.68
#